data_ec04c1e209b28ff44f46167d6c1d1581
#
_entry.id   ec04c1e209b28ff44f46167d6c1d1581
#
_cell.length_a   1.000
_cell.length_b   1.000
_cell.length_c   1.000
_cell.angle_alpha   90.00
_cell.angle_beta   90.00
_cell.angle_gamma   90.00
#
_symmetry.space_group_name_H-M   'P 1'
#
loop_
_entity.id
_entity.type
_entity.pdbx_description
1 polymer ?
#
loop_
_entity_poly.entity_id
_entity_poly.type
_entity_poly.pdbx_seq_one_letter_code
_entity_poly.pdbx_strand_id
1 'polypeptide(L)'
;MLDSRLDAMGTDRALSIGKRMREARKKAGYTIRELAERMQISPTHLNRIEMGERLMDSVEKMILFCDICHVPIEEFLILSGMKIPPNNTAVRRAFPGIQTVEQERAISAFADTITSNELTSEEILQVVNSAIAFAEFCKKNRR
;
A
#
# COMPACT_ATOMS: atom_id res chain seq x y z
N MET A 1 -21.85 -25.31 2.25
CA MET A 1 -22.42 -23.96 2.02
C MET A 1 -21.50 -22.79 2.39
N LEU A 2 -20.55 -22.99 3.25
CA LEU A 2 -19.53 -21.96 3.59
C LEU A 2 -18.45 -21.80 2.50
N ASP A 3 -18.12 -22.86 1.76
CA ASP A 3 -17.10 -22.84 0.71
C ASP A 3 -17.45 -21.95 -0.50
N SER A 4 -18.70 -21.94 -0.94
CA SER A 4 -19.12 -21.17 -2.11
C SER A 4 -19.03 -19.64 -1.94
N ARG A 5 -19.12 -19.13 -0.71
CA ARG A 5 -18.93 -17.68 -0.42
C ARG A 5 -17.45 -17.29 -0.36
N LEU A 6 -16.61 -18.17 0.15
CA LEU A 6 -15.16 -17.97 0.19
C LEU A 6 -14.57 -18.02 -1.23
N ASP A 7 -15.05 -18.94 -2.07
CA ASP A 7 -14.65 -19.06 -3.46
C ASP A 7 -15.09 -17.85 -4.30
N ALA A 8 -16.32 -17.34 -4.11
CA ALA A 8 -16.81 -16.15 -4.78
C ALA A 8 -16.00 -14.90 -4.38
N MET A 9 -15.68 -14.72 -3.11
CA MET A 9 -14.83 -13.59 -2.65
C MET A 9 -13.40 -13.70 -3.17
N GLY A 10 -12.85 -14.90 -3.31
CA GLY A 10 -11.54 -15.14 -3.90
C GLY A 10 -11.53 -14.82 -5.40
N THR A 11 -12.58 -15.17 -6.11
CA THR A 11 -12.74 -14.88 -7.54
C THR A 11 -12.88 -13.38 -7.79
N ASP A 12 -13.68 -12.66 -7.02
CA ASP A 12 -13.85 -11.22 -7.15
C ASP A 12 -12.54 -10.45 -6.88
N ARG A 13 -11.76 -10.90 -5.90
CA ARG A 13 -10.44 -10.34 -5.63
C ARG A 13 -9.46 -10.59 -6.76
N ALA A 14 -9.43 -11.83 -7.27
CA ALA A 14 -8.57 -12.19 -8.39
C ALA A 14 -8.89 -11.36 -9.65
N LEU A 15 -10.17 -11.14 -9.94
CA LEU A 15 -10.63 -10.28 -11.03
C LEU A 15 -10.21 -8.83 -10.84
N SER A 16 -10.38 -8.28 -9.64
CA SER A 16 -10.01 -6.90 -9.32
C SER A 16 -8.50 -6.67 -9.44
N ILE A 17 -7.70 -7.59 -8.91
CA ILE A 17 -6.24 -7.57 -9.01
C ILE A 17 -5.81 -7.69 -10.47
N GLY A 18 -6.33 -8.67 -11.20
CA GLY A 18 -6.00 -8.91 -12.60
C GLY A 18 -6.31 -7.71 -13.50
N LYS A 19 -7.50 -7.11 -13.31
CA LYS A 19 -7.90 -5.89 -14.02
C LYS A 19 -6.93 -4.74 -13.75
N ARG A 20 -6.57 -4.53 -12.49
CA ARG A 20 -5.64 -3.47 -12.10
C ARG A 20 -4.23 -3.70 -12.66
N MET A 21 -3.76 -4.94 -12.65
CA MET A 21 -2.48 -5.31 -13.27
C MET A 21 -2.48 -5.02 -14.77
N ARG A 22 -3.53 -5.38 -15.48
CA ARG A 22 -3.68 -5.11 -16.91
C ARG A 22 -3.67 -3.61 -17.22
N GLU A 23 -4.37 -2.80 -16.43
CA GLU A 23 -4.37 -1.34 -16.56
C GLU A 23 -2.97 -0.76 -16.31
N ALA A 24 -2.28 -1.19 -15.27
CA ALA A 24 -0.93 -0.76 -14.93
C ALA A 24 0.08 -1.11 -16.04
N ARG A 25 0.03 -2.34 -16.56
CA ARG A 25 0.87 -2.77 -17.67
C ARG A 25 0.66 -1.91 -18.91
N LYS A 26 -0.60 -1.69 -19.30
CA LYS A 26 -0.93 -0.85 -20.47
C LYS A 26 -0.47 0.58 -20.30
N LYS A 27 -0.66 1.14 -19.11
CA LYS A 27 -0.21 2.49 -18.78
C LYS A 27 1.31 2.62 -18.82
N ALA A 28 2.03 1.57 -18.40
CA ALA A 28 3.49 1.50 -18.49
C ALA A 28 4.01 1.22 -19.92
N GLY A 29 3.11 0.94 -20.89
CA GLY A 29 3.46 0.74 -22.30
C GLY A 29 3.96 -0.66 -22.64
N TYR A 30 3.79 -1.65 -21.77
CA TYR A 30 4.25 -3.02 -22.02
C TYR A 30 3.18 -3.90 -22.66
N THR A 31 3.62 -4.72 -23.62
CA THR A 31 2.86 -5.88 -24.08
C THR A 31 2.91 -7.00 -23.02
N ILE A 32 2.00 -7.98 -23.12
CA ILE A 32 2.03 -9.15 -22.24
C ILE A 32 3.37 -9.89 -22.34
N ARG A 33 3.92 -10.03 -23.53
CA ARG A 33 5.20 -10.72 -23.76
C ARG A 33 6.37 -10.00 -23.09
N GLU A 34 6.50 -8.70 -23.30
CA GLU A 34 7.57 -7.89 -22.73
C GLU A 34 7.54 -7.89 -21.19
N LEU A 35 6.36 -7.74 -20.62
CA LEU A 35 6.23 -7.77 -19.17
C LEU A 35 6.50 -9.16 -18.59
N ALA A 36 5.96 -10.21 -19.23
CA ALA A 36 6.19 -11.58 -18.79
C ALA A 36 7.68 -11.97 -18.84
N GLU A 37 8.39 -11.55 -19.88
CA GLU A 37 9.84 -11.75 -19.99
C GLU A 37 10.60 -11.06 -18.86
N ARG A 38 10.29 -9.79 -18.55
CA ARG A 38 10.89 -9.04 -17.45
C ARG A 38 10.60 -9.65 -16.09
N MET A 39 9.42 -10.24 -15.92
CA MET A 39 9.01 -10.92 -14.70
C MET A 39 9.49 -12.37 -14.61
N GLN A 40 10.13 -12.88 -15.66
CA GLN A 40 10.57 -14.28 -15.78
C GLN A 40 9.42 -15.29 -15.57
N ILE A 41 8.28 -15.00 -16.18
CA ILE A 41 7.11 -15.88 -16.23
C ILE A 41 6.66 -16.08 -17.69
N SER A 42 5.81 -17.08 -17.93
CA SER A 42 5.25 -17.25 -19.26
C SER A 42 4.17 -16.20 -19.58
N PRO A 43 4.06 -15.74 -20.83
CA PRO A 43 2.99 -14.84 -21.25
C PRO A 43 1.59 -15.39 -20.96
N THR A 44 1.40 -16.71 -21.10
CA THR A 44 0.14 -17.39 -20.77
C THR A 44 -0.17 -17.29 -19.27
N HIS A 45 0.84 -17.42 -18.41
CA HIS A 45 0.66 -17.28 -16.97
C HIS A 45 0.24 -15.85 -16.60
N LEU A 46 0.92 -14.84 -17.13
CA LEU A 46 0.57 -13.42 -16.91
C LEU A 46 -0.85 -13.12 -17.41
N ASN A 47 -1.22 -13.62 -18.59
CA ASN A 47 -2.56 -13.42 -19.13
C ASN A 47 -3.66 -14.01 -18.21
N ARG A 48 -3.45 -15.20 -17.65
CA ARG A 48 -4.39 -15.82 -16.72
C ARG A 48 -4.54 -15.01 -15.43
N ILE A 49 -3.45 -14.41 -14.95
CA ILE A 49 -3.50 -13.51 -13.80
C ILE A 49 -4.31 -12.26 -14.14
N GLU A 50 -4.06 -11.62 -15.28
CA GLU A 50 -4.80 -10.42 -15.72
C GLU A 50 -6.28 -10.69 -15.99
N MET A 51 -6.63 -11.92 -16.36
CA MET A 51 -8.03 -12.35 -16.54
C MET A 51 -8.73 -12.75 -15.24
N GLY A 52 -8.01 -12.74 -14.11
CA GLY A 52 -8.55 -13.13 -12.81
C GLY A 52 -8.73 -14.63 -12.64
N GLU A 53 -8.16 -15.45 -13.52
CA GLU A 53 -8.21 -16.91 -13.42
C GLU A 53 -7.21 -17.46 -12.40
N ARG A 54 -6.19 -16.68 -12.08
CA ARG A 54 -5.14 -16.99 -11.10
C ARG A 54 -4.71 -15.76 -10.33
N LEU A 55 -4.29 -15.98 -9.09
CA LEU A 55 -3.55 -14.99 -8.33
C LEU A 55 -2.04 -15.10 -8.59
N MET A 56 -1.31 -14.02 -8.35
CA MET A 56 0.13 -14.08 -8.31
C MET A 56 0.58 -15.02 -7.20
N ASP A 57 1.47 -15.94 -7.51
CA ASP A 57 1.88 -17.02 -6.61
C ASP A 57 2.98 -16.62 -5.61
N SER A 58 3.59 -15.45 -5.79
CA SER A 58 4.60 -14.97 -4.85
C SER A 58 4.55 -13.45 -4.66
N VAL A 59 4.86 -13.03 -3.45
CA VAL A 59 4.96 -11.61 -3.07
C VAL A 59 6.12 -10.95 -3.81
N GLU A 60 7.22 -11.66 -4.02
CA GLU A 60 8.41 -11.17 -4.72
C GLU A 60 8.06 -10.81 -6.17
N LYS A 61 7.28 -11.64 -6.85
CA LYS A 61 6.81 -11.35 -8.22
C LYS A 61 5.84 -10.17 -8.26
N MET A 62 5.01 -10.00 -7.22
CA MET A 62 4.14 -8.83 -7.12
C MET A 62 4.95 -7.55 -6.92
N ILE A 63 5.96 -7.58 -6.07
CA ILE A 63 6.90 -6.46 -5.88
C ILE A 63 7.59 -6.12 -7.21
N LEU A 64 8.10 -7.12 -7.90
CA LEU A 64 8.77 -6.95 -9.19
C LEU A 64 7.83 -6.34 -10.24
N PHE A 65 6.58 -6.80 -10.29
CA PHE A 65 5.55 -6.20 -11.15
C PHE A 65 5.33 -4.71 -10.83
N CYS A 66 5.19 -4.39 -9.55
CA CYS A 66 4.98 -3.01 -9.10
C CYS A 66 6.15 -2.10 -9.44
N ASP A 67 7.38 -2.59 -9.32
CA ASP A 67 8.59 -1.86 -9.68
C ASP A 67 8.67 -1.61 -11.19
N ILE A 68 8.40 -2.62 -12.01
CA ILE A 68 8.44 -2.50 -13.48
C ILE A 68 7.35 -1.56 -13.99
N CYS A 69 6.14 -1.64 -13.44
CA CYS A 69 4.99 -0.85 -13.87
C CYS A 69 4.85 0.49 -13.13
N HIS A 70 5.74 0.79 -12.19
CA HIS A 70 5.73 2.00 -11.36
C HIS A 70 4.40 2.21 -10.61
N VAL A 71 3.90 1.15 -10.00
CA VAL A 71 2.65 1.14 -9.22
C VAL A 71 2.98 0.86 -7.77
N PRO A 72 2.37 1.58 -6.80
CA PRO A 72 2.58 1.28 -5.39
C PRO A 72 2.01 -0.09 -5.04
N ILE A 73 2.79 -0.91 -4.32
CA ILE A 73 2.37 -2.25 -3.90
C ILE A 73 1.16 -2.23 -2.97
N GLU A 74 0.98 -1.14 -2.24
CA GLU A 74 -0.13 -0.94 -1.30
C GLU A 74 -1.50 -1.09 -2.00
N GLU A 75 -1.62 -0.70 -3.26
CA GLU A 75 -2.85 -0.89 -4.04
C GLU A 75 -3.24 -2.37 -4.15
N PHE A 76 -2.26 -3.23 -4.40
CA PHE A 76 -2.49 -4.67 -4.52
C PHE A 76 -2.73 -5.35 -3.17
N LEU A 77 -2.08 -4.87 -2.12
CA LEU A 77 -2.33 -5.34 -0.75
C LEU A 77 -3.77 -5.04 -0.33
N ILE A 78 -4.26 -3.84 -0.61
CA ILE A 78 -5.66 -3.46 -0.36
C ILE A 78 -6.63 -4.34 -1.16
N LEU A 79 -6.39 -4.51 -2.45
CA LEU A 79 -7.23 -5.34 -3.33
C LEU A 79 -7.23 -6.81 -2.91
N SER A 80 -6.12 -7.31 -2.37
CA SER A 80 -6.03 -8.68 -1.84
C SER A 80 -6.75 -8.87 -0.51
N GLY A 81 -7.24 -7.79 0.10
CA GLY A 81 -7.87 -7.80 1.41
C GLY A 81 -6.89 -8.00 2.56
N MET A 82 -5.59 -7.90 2.29
CA MET A 82 -4.59 -7.86 3.35
C MET A 82 -4.73 -6.56 4.11
N LYS A 83 -4.82 -6.67 5.43
CA LYS A 83 -4.62 -5.51 6.29
C LYS A 83 -3.16 -5.12 6.14
N ILE A 84 -2.91 -3.92 5.62
CA ILE A 84 -1.56 -3.36 5.61
C ILE A 84 -1.13 -3.31 7.08
N PRO A 85 -0.06 -4.02 7.45
CA PRO A 85 0.44 -3.86 8.81
C PRO A 85 0.78 -2.40 9.03
N PRO A 86 0.70 -1.90 10.28
CA PRO A 86 0.97 -0.49 10.60
C PRO A 86 2.40 -0.03 10.27
N ASN A 87 3.23 -0.87 9.67
CA ASN A 87 4.47 -0.49 9.01
C ASN A 87 4.15 0.31 7.75
N ASN A 88 3.72 1.54 7.95
CA ASN A 88 3.40 2.41 6.82
C ASN A 88 4.69 2.90 6.19
N THR A 89 5.09 2.25 5.09
CA THR A 89 6.27 2.63 4.30
C THR A 89 6.22 4.10 3.88
N ALA A 90 5.02 4.66 3.66
CA ALA A 90 4.84 6.07 3.37
C ALA A 90 5.22 6.95 4.56
N VAL A 91 4.83 6.57 5.79
CA VAL A 91 5.22 7.27 7.02
C VAL A 91 6.74 7.20 7.22
N ARG A 92 7.36 6.06 7.02
CA ARG A 92 8.83 5.91 7.11
C ARG A 92 9.58 6.71 6.06
N ARG A 93 9.06 6.80 4.84
CA ARG A 93 9.64 7.67 3.79
C ARG A 93 9.52 9.14 4.13
N ALA A 94 8.37 9.56 4.67
CA ALA A 94 8.16 10.96 5.09
C ALA A 94 8.96 11.33 6.33
N PHE A 95 9.20 10.37 7.22
CA PHE A 95 9.88 10.56 8.49
C PHE A 95 11.02 9.54 8.69
N PRO A 96 12.16 9.73 8.02
CA PRO A 96 13.27 8.76 8.04
C PRO A 96 13.89 8.54 9.43
N GLY A 97 13.58 9.39 10.42
CA GLY A 97 13.99 9.22 11.81
C GLY A 97 13.17 8.24 12.63
N ILE A 98 12.11 7.64 12.06
CA ILE A 98 11.32 6.64 12.75
C ILE A 98 12.09 5.33 12.83
N GLN A 99 12.25 4.81 14.05
CA GLN A 99 12.98 3.58 14.32
C GLN A 99 12.10 2.48 14.93
N THR A 100 10.97 2.85 15.53
CA THR A 100 10.09 1.90 16.23
C THR A 100 8.66 1.88 15.68
N VAL A 101 7.97 0.77 15.90
CA VAL A 101 6.55 0.60 15.52
C VAL A 101 5.66 1.55 16.32
N GLU A 102 6.02 1.82 17.57
CA GLU A 102 5.29 2.76 18.44
C GLU A 102 5.35 4.19 17.87
N GLN A 103 6.50 4.60 17.36
CA GLN A 103 6.65 5.91 16.70
C GLN A 103 5.80 6.01 15.43
N GLU A 104 5.75 4.94 14.61
CA GLU A 104 4.88 4.90 13.43
C GLU A 104 3.40 5.02 13.81
N ARG A 105 2.97 4.27 14.82
CA ARG A 105 1.59 4.30 15.32
C ARG A 105 1.20 5.68 15.84
N ALA A 106 2.09 6.31 16.59
CA ALA A 106 1.87 7.65 17.11
C ALA A 106 1.71 8.69 16.00
N ILE A 107 2.57 8.65 14.97
CA ILE A 107 2.50 9.56 13.83
C ILE A 107 1.25 9.28 12.99
N SER A 108 0.90 8.03 12.75
CA SER A 108 -0.32 7.68 12.01
C SER A 108 -1.56 8.15 12.76
N ALA A 109 -1.66 7.93 14.06
CA ALA A 109 -2.78 8.39 14.88
C ALA A 109 -2.88 9.93 14.89
N PHE A 110 -1.77 10.63 14.96
CA PHE A 110 -1.72 12.09 14.88
C PHE A 110 -2.18 12.58 13.49
N ALA A 111 -1.69 11.97 12.42
CA ALA A 111 -2.10 12.29 11.05
C ALA A 111 -3.60 12.06 10.85
N ASP A 112 -4.12 10.93 11.32
CA ASP A 112 -5.55 10.61 11.23
C ASP A 112 -6.40 11.64 11.97
N THR A 113 -5.95 12.10 13.13
CA THR A 113 -6.65 13.11 13.92
C THR A 113 -6.72 14.46 13.19
N ILE A 114 -5.62 14.90 12.59
CA ILE A 114 -5.59 16.19 11.87
C ILE A 114 -6.23 16.15 10.49
N THR A 115 -6.40 14.95 9.91
CA THR A 115 -7.04 14.78 8.59
C THR A 115 -8.51 14.40 8.65
N SER A 116 -9.07 14.22 9.85
CA SER A 116 -10.47 13.75 10.07
C SER A 116 -11.57 14.75 9.71
N ASN A 117 -11.29 15.82 9.01
CA ASN A 117 -12.25 16.87 8.58
C ASN A 117 -13.03 17.59 9.70
N GLU A 118 -12.69 17.31 10.96
CA GLU A 118 -13.35 17.91 12.13
C GLU A 118 -12.66 19.19 12.58
N LEU A 119 -11.44 19.45 12.07
CA LEU A 119 -10.64 20.61 12.43
C LEU A 119 -10.51 21.58 11.27
N THR A 120 -10.59 22.86 11.57
CA THR A 120 -10.27 23.93 10.63
C THR A 120 -8.76 24.03 10.41
N SER A 121 -8.34 24.69 9.33
CA SER A 121 -6.92 24.90 9.02
C SER A 121 -6.18 25.64 10.14
N GLU A 122 -6.82 26.57 10.83
CA GLU A 122 -6.24 27.30 11.97
C GLU A 122 -6.05 26.39 13.19
N GLU A 123 -7.04 25.54 13.48
CA GLU A 123 -6.95 24.57 14.58
C GLU A 123 -5.86 23.52 14.32
N ILE A 124 -5.72 23.05 13.07
CA ILE A 124 -4.64 22.13 12.67
C ILE A 124 -3.28 22.78 12.93
N LEU A 125 -3.09 24.03 12.51
CA LEU A 125 -1.83 24.74 12.71
C LEU A 125 -1.54 24.94 14.19
N GLN A 126 -2.54 25.24 15.00
CA GLN A 126 -2.41 25.38 16.45
C GLN A 126 -2.01 24.07 17.14
N VAL A 127 -2.61 22.96 16.73
CA VAL A 127 -2.26 21.60 17.23
C VAL A 127 -0.82 21.24 16.87
N VAL A 128 -0.42 21.47 15.62
CA VAL A 128 0.95 21.19 15.16
C VAL A 128 1.97 22.01 15.94
N ASN A 129 1.75 23.31 16.10
CA ASN A 129 2.64 24.19 16.86
C ASN A 129 2.74 23.79 18.33
N SER A 130 1.62 23.39 18.94
CA SER A 130 1.60 22.91 20.32
C SER A 130 2.39 21.61 20.48
N ALA A 131 2.25 20.67 19.53
CA ALA A 131 3.00 19.43 19.52
C ALA A 131 4.51 19.67 19.38
N ILE A 132 4.93 20.59 18.52
CA ILE A 132 6.34 20.96 18.35
C ILE A 132 6.88 21.55 19.64
N ALA A 133 6.18 22.51 20.24
CA ALA A 133 6.60 23.16 21.49
C ALA A 133 6.74 22.15 22.64
N PHE A 134 5.80 21.21 22.75
CA PHE A 134 5.86 20.14 23.75
C PHE A 134 7.04 19.19 23.51
N ALA A 135 7.31 18.82 22.26
CA ALA A 135 8.46 17.99 21.91
C ALA A 135 9.80 18.66 22.27
N GLU A 136 9.92 19.97 22.03
CA GLU A 136 11.10 20.74 22.43
C GLU A 136 11.25 20.82 23.95
N PHE A 137 10.15 21.03 24.67
CA PHE A 137 10.13 21.00 26.12
C PHE A 137 10.62 19.65 26.66
N CYS A 138 10.12 18.54 26.10
CA CYS A 138 10.56 17.20 26.49
C CYS A 138 12.06 16.97 26.23
N LYS A 139 12.60 17.47 25.09
CA LYS A 139 14.03 17.37 24.79
C LYS A 139 14.89 18.10 25.82
N LYS A 140 14.50 19.32 26.22
CA LYS A 140 15.23 20.12 27.19
C LYS A 140 15.22 19.52 28.60
N ASN A 141 14.19 18.78 28.95
CA ASN A 141 14.00 18.20 30.29
C ASN A 141 14.37 16.70 30.38
N ARG A 142 14.97 16.13 29.36
CA ARG A 142 15.59 14.79 29.44
C ARG A 142 16.87 14.89 30.28
N ARG A 143 16.79 14.34 31.48
CA ARG A 143 17.95 14.08 32.34
C ARG A 143 18.49 12.69 32.12
#